data_2cfc9449fa9ededb0c4723ee2dd1d70b
#
_entry.id   2cfc9449fa9ededb0c4723ee2dd1d70b
#
_cell.length_a   1.000
_cell.length_b   1.000
_cell.length_c   1.000
_cell.angle_alpha   90.00
_cell.angle_beta   90.00
_cell.angle_gamma   90.00
#
_symmetry.space_group_name_H-M   'P 1'
#
loop_
_entity.id
_entity.type
_entity.pdbx_description
1 polymer ?
#
loop_
_entity_poly.entity_id
_entity_poly.type
_entity_poly.pdbx_seq_one_letter_code
_entity_poly.pdbx_strand_id
1 'polypeptide(L)'
;EIPLCPYDSCRLLAVNLFSYVENPFTKKAKFNFELFKKHVGYAQRMMDDIIDLEMEKINAILLKIDSDPEGNEIKATEKNLWTKIRQKTIEGRRTGVGITAEGDMLAALNIQYGSKEGNEFSTLVHKTLALAAYRSSVEMAKERGSFAIYDAKREEKNPFILRIKEADPALYEDLKKYGRRNIALLTIAPTGSTSLMSQTTSGIEPVFLPVYKRRRKVNPNDKDVRVDFVDEVGDSWEEYIVFHHRFKQWMEVNGIDTDKNYTQEEINKIIEISPYYKATSNDVDWLSKVEMQGAI
;
A
#
# COMPACT_ATOMS: atom_id res chain seq x y z
N GLU A 1 -2.52 9.59 -1.95
CA GLU A 1 -3.92 9.23 -1.70
C GLU A 1 -4.84 9.84 -2.75
N ILE A 2 -6.14 9.60 -2.66
CA ILE A 2 -7.13 10.11 -3.64
C ILE A 2 -7.86 11.34 -3.12
N PRO A 3 -8.21 12.31 -3.98
CA PRO A 3 -9.03 13.45 -3.57
C PRO A 3 -10.46 13.00 -3.27
N LEU A 4 -11.04 13.53 -2.20
CA LEU A 4 -12.39 13.24 -1.77
C LEU A 4 -13.31 14.45 -1.95
N CYS A 5 -14.58 14.19 -2.30
CA CYS A 5 -15.64 15.18 -2.19
C CYS A 5 -16.12 15.31 -0.73
N PRO A 6 -16.81 16.41 -0.35
CA PRO A 6 -17.50 16.45 0.93
C PRO A 6 -18.43 15.26 1.11
N TYR A 7 -18.43 14.66 2.31
CA TYR A 7 -19.20 13.46 2.67
C TYR A 7 -18.82 12.18 1.95
N ASP A 8 -17.66 12.16 1.27
CA ASP A 8 -17.14 10.97 0.60
C ASP A 8 -16.18 10.19 1.51
N SER A 9 -15.83 8.97 1.15
CA SER A 9 -14.96 8.09 1.89
C SER A 9 -13.92 7.45 0.98
N CYS A 10 -12.70 7.26 1.51
CA CYS A 10 -11.63 6.51 0.86
C CYS A 10 -11.50 5.14 1.51
N ARG A 11 -11.86 4.10 0.78
CA ARG A 11 -11.72 2.70 1.19
C ARG A 11 -10.43 2.18 0.62
N LEU A 12 -9.53 1.71 1.49
CA LEU A 12 -8.16 1.36 1.12
C LEU A 12 -7.91 -0.14 1.21
N LEU A 13 -7.18 -0.68 0.22
CA LEU A 13 -6.63 -2.02 0.23
C LEU A 13 -5.21 -1.96 -0.34
N ALA A 14 -4.24 -2.52 0.36
CA ALA A 14 -2.86 -2.58 -0.09
C ALA A 14 -2.46 -4.01 -0.46
N VAL A 15 -2.01 -4.21 -1.70
CA VAL A 15 -1.46 -5.48 -2.18
C VAL A 15 0.01 -5.54 -1.83
N ASN A 16 0.45 -6.60 -1.16
CA ASN A 16 1.85 -6.78 -0.76
C ASN A 16 2.69 -7.27 -1.94
N LEU A 17 3.49 -6.39 -2.53
CA LEU A 17 4.30 -6.68 -3.72
C LEU A 17 5.36 -7.75 -3.49
N PHE A 18 5.95 -7.82 -2.30
CA PHE A 18 6.95 -8.84 -1.97
C PHE A 18 6.41 -10.27 -2.16
N SER A 19 5.11 -10.48 -1.93
CA SER A 19 4.46 -11.80 -2.08
C SER A 19 4.42 -12.33 -3.51
N TYR A 20 4.73 -11.50 -4.50
CA TYR A 20 4.78 -11.89 -5.93
C TYR A 20 6.19 -12.13 -6.44
N VAL A 21 7.21 -12.00 -5.59
CA VAL A 21 8.59 -12.32 -5.96
C VAL A 21 8.83 -13.80 -5.75
N GLU A 22 9.04 -14.54 -6.82
CA GLU A 22 9.46 -15.93 -6.79
C GLU A 22 10.97 -16.02 -6.59
N ASN A 23 11.45 -16.95 -5.76
CA ASN A 23 12.84 -17.14 -5.39
C ASN A 23 13.54 -15.83 -4.92
N PRO A 24 12.96 -15.10 -3.94
CA PRO A 24 13.46 -13.81 -3.52
C PRO A 24 14.92 -13.88 -3.09
N PHE A 25 15.68 -12.82 -3.38
CA PHE A 25 17.10 -12.66 -3.02
C PHE A 25 18.06 -13.63 -3.69
N THR A 26 17.63 -14.40 -4.68
CA THR A 26 18.48 -15.29 -5.46
C THR A 26 18.69 -14.76 -6.88
N LYS A 27 19.64 -15.35 -7.60
CA LYS A 27 19.86 -15.06 -9.04
C LYS A 27 18.67 -15.47 -9.93
N LYS A 28 17.71 -16.22 -9.40
CA LYS A 28 16.49 -16.67 -10.10
C LYS A 28 15.26 -15.85 -9.68
N ALA A 29 15.45 -14.78 -8.93
CA ALA A 29 14.36 -13.92 -8.49
C ALA A 29 13.61 -13.33 -9.69
N LYS A 30 12.31 -13.42 -9.68
CA LYS A 30 11.43 -12.83 -10.72
C LYS A 30 10.08 -12.45 -10.12
N PHE A 31 9.45 -11.42 -10.69
CA PHE A 31 8.12 -10.99 -10.30
C PHE A 31 7.04 -11.73 -11.11
N ASN A 32 6.06 -12.30 -10.44
CA ASN A 32 4.96 -13.02 -11.07
C ASN A 32 3.82 -12.07 -11.45
N PHE A 33 3.95 -11.42 -12.60
CA PHE A 33 2.96 -10.47 -13.12
C PHE A 33 1.58 -11.08 -13.36
N GLU A 34 1.49 -12.34 -13.78
CA GLU A 34 0.20 -12.98 -14.06
C GLU A 34 -0.60 -13.22 -12.78
N LEU A 35 0.07 -13.70 -11.73
CA LEU A 35 -0.57 -13.84 -10.42
C LEU A 35 -0.95 -12.48 -9.82
N PHE A 36 -0.08 -11.48 -9.99
CA PHE A 36 -0.33 -10.12 -9.54
C PHE A 36 -1.56 -9.51 -10.21
N LYS A 37 -1.66 -9.54 -11.55
CA LYS A 37 -2.84 -9.08 -12.31
C LYS A 37 -4.12 -9.73 -11.81
N LYS A 38 -4.11 -11.05 -11.63
CA LYS A 38 -5.25 -11.82 -11.15
C LYS A 38 -5.72 -11.34 -9.77
N HIS A 39 -4.78 -11.18 -8.83
CA HIS A 39 -5.09 -10.77 -7.47
C HIS A 39 -5.52 -9.29 -7.38
N VAL A 40 -4.95 -8.41 -8.20
CA VAL A 40 -5.42 -7.02 -8.32
C VAL A 40 -6.87 -6.97 -8.79
N GLY A 41 -7.25 -7.79 -9.78
CA GLY A 41 -8.64 -7.90 -10.22
C GLY A 41 -9.59 -8.33 -9.09
N TYR A 42 -9.18 -9.28 -8.26
CA TYR A 42 -9.95 -9.70 -7.08
C TYR A 42 -9.99 -8.59 -6.01
N ALA A 43 -8.87 -7.93 -5.75
CA ALA A 43 -8.80 -6.82 -4.81
C ALA A 43 -9.77 -5.69 -5.18
N GLN A 44 -9.83 -5.33 -6.45
CA GLN A 44 -10.77 -4.31 -6.94
C GLN A 44 -12.23 -4.73 -6.75
N ARG A 45 -12.57 -6.00 -7.00
CA ARG A 45 -13.90 -6.54 -6.77
C ARG A 45 -14.28 -6.56 -5.29
N MET A 46 -13.38 -7.02 -4.43
CA MET A 46 -13.58 -7.00 -2.97
C MET A 46 -13.82 -5.58 -2.45
N MET A 47 -13.12 -4.60 -3.01
CA MET A 47 -13.32 -3.20 -2.61
C MET A 47 -14.69 -2.66 -3.04
N ASP A 48 -15.23 -3.08 -4.19
CA ASP A 48 -16.59 -2.73 -4.58
C ASP A 48 -17.65 -3.42 -3.68
N ASP A 49 -17.42 -4.67 -3.28
CA ASP A 49 -18.29 -5.39 -2.35
C ASP A 49 -18.29 -4.75 -0.94
N ILE A 50 -17.14 -4.21 -0.48
CA ILE A 50 -17.07 -3.43 0.77
C ILE A 50 -17.98 -2.19 0.72
N ILE A 51 -18.12 -1.56 -0.44
CA ILE A 51 -19.07 -0.43 -0.61
C ILE A 51 -20.52 -0.89 -0.42
N ASP A 52 -20.89 -2.06 -0.89
CA ASP A 52 -22.22 -2.60 -0.70
C ASP A 52 -22.50 -2.90 0.79
N LEU A 53 -21.52 -3.48 1.50
CA LEU A 53 -21.60 -3.68 2.96
C LEU A 53 -21.71 -2.35 3.73
N GLU A 54 -20.99 -1.32 3.31
CA GLU A 54 -21.11 0.02 3.88
C GLU A 54 -22.49 0.60 3.67
N MET A 55 -23.06 0.43 2.47
CA MET A 55 -24.42 0.86 2.17
C MET A 55 -25.47 0.18 3.06
N GLU A 56 -25.32 -1.11 3.34
CA GLU A 56 -26.17 -1.83 4.29
C GLU A 56 -26.11 -1.20 5.68
N LYS A 57 -24.88 -0.88 6.15
CA LYS A 57 -24.67 -0.21 7.45
C LYS A 57 -25.25 1.20 7.50
N ILE A 58 -25.06 1.99 6.45
CA ILE A 58 -25.64 3.34 6.35
C ILE A 58 -27.18 3.27 6.40
N ASN A 59 -27.80 2.34 5.68
CA ASN A 59 -29.23 2.13 5.74
C ASN A 59 -29.72 1.74 7.15
N ALA A 60 -28.99 0.86 7.83
CA ALA A 60 -29.29 0.49 9.22
C ALA A 60 -29.15 1.68 10.19
N ILE A 61 -28.15 2.54 10.00
CA ILE A 61 -27.99 3.78 10.79
C ILE A 61 -29.17 4.72 10.57
N LEU A 62 -29.60 4.94 9.32
CA LEU A 62 -30.74 5.79 9.01
C LEU A 62 -32.03 5.28 9.66
N LEU A 63 -32.27 3.96 9.66
CA LEU A 63 -33.40 3.34 10.35
C LEU A 63 -33.31 3.50 11.86
N LYS A 64 -32.11 3.36 12.43
CA LYS A 64 -31.90 3.54 13.88
C LYS A 64 -32.22 4.99 14.30
N ILE A 65 -31.78 6.00 13.56
CA ILE A 65 -32.04 7.41 13.85
C ILE A 65 -33.54 7.67 13.97
N ASP A 66 -34.36 7.08 13.09
CA ASP A 66 -35.81 7.25 13.13
C ASP A 66 -36.44 6.71 14.42
N SER A 67 -35.87 5.66 15.01
CA SER A 67 -36.34 5.00 16.23
C SER A 67 -35.66 5.47 17.53
N ASP A 68 -34.63 6.32 17.44
CA ASP A 68 -33.87 6.79 18.60
C ASP A 68 -34.72 7.72 19.49
N PRO A 69 -34.56 7.69 20.83
CA PRO A 69 -35.32 8.56 21.75
C PRO A 69 -34.85 10.04 21.74
N GLU A 70 -33.83 10.38 20.99
CA GLU A 70 -33.29 11.74 20.92
C GLU A 70 -34.27 12.77 20.34
N GLY A 71 -34.02 14.06 20.65
CA GLY A 71 -34.85 15.16 20.16
C GLY A 71 -34.83 15.32 18.63
N ASN A 72 -35.93 15.83 18.08
CA ASN A 72 -36.12 15.95 16.62
C ASN A 72 -35.03 16.75 15.91
N GLU A 73 -34.42 17.75 16.54
CA GLU A 73 -33.35 18.56 15.97
C GLU A 73 -32.07 17.73 15.77
N ILE A 74 -31.69 16.91 16.76
CA ILE A 74 -30.55 16.00 16.71
C ILE A 74 -30.78 14.97 15.59
N LYS A 75 -31.93 14.30 15.61
CA LYS A 75 -32.32 13.35 14.55
C LYS A 75 -32.25 13.94 13.14
N ALA A 76 -32.73 15.17 12.95
CA ALA A 76 -32.72 15.82 11.66
C ALA A 76 -31.27 16.09 11.19
N THR A 77 -30.39 16.49 12.10
CA THR A 77 -28.96 16.73 11.82
C THR A 77 -28.24 15.45 11.41
N GLU A 78 -28.41 14.38 12.19
CA GLU A 78 -27.80 13.08 11.90
C GLU A 78 -28.34 12.48 10.60
N LYS A 79 -29.65 12.52 10.39
CA LYS A 79 -30.29 12.01 9.18
C LYS A 79 -29.79 12.77 7.93
N ASN A 80 -29.64 14.10 8.00
CA ASN A 80 -29.08 14.90 6.92
C ASN A 80 -27.64 14.50 6.61
N LEU A 81 -26.80 14.29 7.65
CA LEU A 81 -25.40 13.84 7.48
C LEU A 81 -25.32 12.48 6.78
N TRP A 82 -25.99 11.47 7.33
CA TRP A 82 -25.93 10.11 6.80
C TRP A 82 -26.58 9.96 5.41
N THR A 83 -27.59 10.77 5.11
CA THR A 83 -28.19 10.84 3.76
C THR A 83 -27.19 11.37 2.74
N LYS A 84 -26.41 12.41 3.09
CA LYS A 84 -25.36 12.95 2.22
C LYS A 84 -24.22 11.96 2.00
N ILE A 85 -23.78 11.26 3.05
CA ILE A 85 -22.77 10.19 2.96
C ILE A 85 -23.27 9.09 2.02
N ARG A 86 -24.51 8.63 2.23
CA ARG A 86 -25.15 7.61 1.38
C ARG A 86 -25.18 8.03 -0.10
N GLN A 87 -25.59 9.26 -0.36
CA GLN A 87 -25.65 9.80 -1.72
C GLN A 87 -24.28 9.79 -2.39
N LYS A 88 -23.22 10.27 -1.70
CA LYS A 88 -21.86 10.30 -2.26
C LYS A 88 -21.31 8.90 -2.49
N THR A 89 -21.59 7.97 -1.60
CA THR A 89 -21.22 6.56 -1.78
C THR A 89 -21.82 5.96 -3.06
N ILE A 90 -23.12 6.20 -3.31
CA ILE A 90 -23.81 5.71 -4.53
C ILE A 90 -23.28 6.40 -5.78
N GLU A 91 -23.11 7.73 -5.75
CA GLU A 91 -22.70 8.53 -6.90
C GLU A 91 -21.37 8.07 -7.50
N GLY A 92 -20.39 7.75 -6.66
CA GLY A 92 -19.01 7.50 -7.10
C GLY A 92 -18.51 6.08 -6.89
N ARG A 93 -18.98 5.36 -5.88
CA ARG A 93 -18.44 4.04 -5.51
C ARG A 93 -16.90 4.05 -5.46
N ARG A 94 -16.33 4.98 -4.71
CA ARG A 94 -14.90 5.26 -4.68
C ARG A 94 -14.13 4.18 -3.93
N THR A 95 -13.08 3.66 -4.54
CA THR A 95 -12.14 2.69 -3.96
C THR A 95 -10.71 3.23 -4.03
N GLY A 96 -9.80 2.61 -3.29
CA GLY A 96 -8.38 2.90 -3.31
C GLY A 96 -7.58 1.59 -3.19
N VAL A 97 -7.41 0.89 -4.30
CA VAL A 97 -6.50 -0.26 -4.37
C VAL A 97 -5.09 0.27 -4.60
N GLY A 98 -4.19 -0.07 -3.70
CA GLY A 98 -2.79 0.33 -3.75
C GLY A 98 -1.86 -0.82 -3.44
N ILE A 99 -0.63 -0.48 -3.12
CA ILE A 99 0.43 -1.46 -2.83
C ILE A 99 1.13 -1.17 -1.50
N THR A 100 1.86 -2.14 -1.03
CA THR A 100 2.87 -2.02 0.04
C THR A 100 4.07 -2.88 -0.32
N ALA A 101 5.20 -2.69 0.36
CA ALA A 101 6.42 -3.47 0.18
C ALA A 101 7.18 -3.20 -1.13
N GLU A 102 7.10 -2.01 -1.72
CA GLU A 102 7.85 -1.69 -2.94
C GLU A 102 9.37 -1.80 -2.74
N GLY A 103 9.90 -1.22 -1.66
CA GLY A 103 11.33 -1.30 -1.35
C GLY A 103 11.82 -2.73 -1.18
N ASP A 104 11.07 -3.56 -0.47
CA ASP A 104 11.43 -4.96 -0.27
C ASP A 104 11.25 -5.82 -1.53
N MET A 105 10.27 -5.52 -2.36
CA MET A 105 10.11 -6.17 -3.67
C MET A 105 11.33 -5.93 -4.55
N LEU A 106 11.78 -4.67 -4.67
CA LEU A 106 12.97 -4.33 -5.46
C LEU A 106 14.21 -5.02 -4.91
N ALA A 107 14.43 -4.96 -3.59
CA ALA A 107 15.54 -5.65 -2.94
C ALA A 107 15.51 -7.18 -3.18
N ALA A 108 14.32 -7.80 -3.11
CA ALA A 108 14.14 -9.23 -3.37
C ALA A 108 14.46 -9.64 -4.81
N LEU A 109 14.29 -8.70 -5.75
CA LEU A 109 14.67 -8.87 -7.17
C LEU A 109 16.14 -8.52 -7.45
N ASN A 110 16.92 -8.13 -6.43
CA ASN A 110 18.26 -7.58 -6.54
C ASN A 110 18.33 -6.29 -7.38
N ILE A 111 17.27 -5.51 -7.36
CA ILE A 111 17.19 -4.17 -8.01
C ILE A 111 17.38 -3.12 -6.92
N GLN A 112 18.31 -2.19 -7.10
CA GLN A 112 18.55 -1.12 -6.15
C GLN A 112 17.41 -0.09 -6.18
N TYR A 113 16.79 0.17 -5.03
CA TYR A 113 15.83 1.26 -4.90
C TYR A 113 16.48 2.61 -5.19
N GLY A 114 15.80 3.48 -5.95
CA GLY A 114 16.32 4.78 -6.36
C GLY A 114 17.25 4.74 -7.59
N SER A 115 17.51 3.56 -8.15
CA SER A 115 18.17 3.43 -9.45
C SER A 115 17.19 3.67 -10.60
N LYS A 116 17.71 3.97 -11.79
CA LYS A 116 16.90 4.07 -13.01
C LYS A 116 16.14 2.78 -13.28
N GLU A 117 16.80 1.62 -13.15
CA GLU A 117 16.18 0.30 -13.31
C GLU A 117 15.05 0.10 -12.30
N GLY A 118 15.25 0.50 -11.04
CA GLY A 118 14.23 0.46 -9.99
C GLY A 118 13.01 1.29 -10.36
N ASN A 119 13.19 2.53 -10.80
CA ASN A 119 12.11 3.42 -11.21
C ASN A 119 11.33 2.87 -12.43
N GLU A 120 12.03 2.30 -13.41
CA GLU A 120 11.43 1.67 -14.61
C GLU A 120 10.62 0.42 -14.20
N PHE A 121 11.16 -0.42 -13.31
CA PHE A 121 10.47 -1.62 -12.84
C PHE A 121 9.23 -1.26 -12.00
N SER A 122 9.34 -0.30 -11.10
CA SER A 122 8.21 0.23 -10.33
C SER A 122 7.11 0.77 -11.24
N THR A 123 7.48 1.52 -12.28
CA THR A 123 6.54 2.02 -13.28
C THR A 123 5.79 0.87 -13.98
N LEU A 124 6.49 -0.22 -14.34
CA LEU A 124 5.87 -1.40 -14.95
C LEU A 124 4.89 -2.09 -14.00
N VAL A 125 5.23 -2.23 -12.71
CA VAL A 125 4.36 -2.81 -11.69
C VAL A 125 3.10 -1.96 -11.52
N HIS A 126 3.23 -0.64 -11.40
CA HIS A 126 2.10 0.27 -11.24
C HIS A 126 1.24 0.38 -12.51
N LYS A 127 1.82 0.35 -13.70
CA LYS A 127 1.08 0.19 -14.96
C LYS A 127 0.23 -1.08 -14.96
N THR A 128 0.82 -2.19 -14.51
CA THR A 128 0.10 -3.47 -14.41
C THR A 128 -1.04 -3.42 -13.41
N LEU A 129 -0.82 -2.81 -12.23
CA LEU A 129 -1.84 -2.53 -11.22
C LEU A 129 -3.01 -1.76 -11.82
N ALA A 130 -2.72 -0.65 -12.50
CA ALA A 130 -3.71 0.23 -13.09
C ALA A 130 -4.58 -0.51 -14.13
N LEU A 131 -3.95 -1.16 -15.10
CA LEU A 131 -4.67 -1.87 -16.15
C LEU A 131 -5.54 -3.01 -15.60
N ALA A 132 -5.02 -3.78 -14.63
CA ALA A 132 -5.78 -4.87 -14.01
C ALA A 132 -6.97 -4.38 -13.19
N ALA A 133 -6.81 -3.32 -12.38
CA ALA A 133 -7.90 -2.73 -11.60
C ALA A 133 -8.98 -2.12 -12.50
N TYR A 134 -8.59 -1.37 -13.53
CA TYR A 134 -9.54 -0.79 -14.49
C TYR A 134 -10.28 -1.86 -15.27
N ARG A 135 -9.60 -2.92 -15.72
CA ARG A 135 -10.23 -4.06 -16.38
C ARG A 135 -11.31 -4.69 -15.46
N SER A 136 -10.97 -4.94 -14.20
CA SER A 136 -11.93 -5.48 -13.22
C SER A 136 -13.13 -4.56 -13.00
N SER A 137 -12.90 -3.23 -12.91
CA SER A 137 -13.99 -2.26 -12.72
C SER A 137 -14.90 -2.15 -13.96
N VAL A 138 -14.35 -2.29 -15.16
CA VAL A 138 -15.16 -2.37 -16.41
C VAL A 138 -15.98 -3.65 -16.46
N GLU A 139 -15.40 -4.81 -16.11
CA GLU A 139 -16.16 -6.07 -16.04
C GLU A 139 -17.30 -5.98 -15.02
N MET A 140 -17.06 -5.39 -13.84
CA MET A 140 -18.12 -5.13 -12.87
C MET A 140 -19.19 -4.16 -13.41
N ALA A 141 -18.80 -3.17 -14.22
CA ALA A 141 -19.77 -2.28 -14.86
C ALA A 141 -20.65 -3.02 -15.88
N LYS A 142 -20.13 -3.99 -16.61
CA LYS A 142 -20.92 -4.87 -17.50
C LYS A 142 -21.93 -5.71 -16.70
N GLU A 143 -21.55 -6.17 -15.50
CA GLU A 143 -22.39 -7.02 -14.64
C GLU A 143 -23.45 -6.24 -13.86
N ARG A 144 -23.09 -5.06 -13.32
CA ARG A 144 -23.85 -4.35 -12.28
C ARG A 144 -24.12 -2.88 -12.62
N GLY A 145 -23.72 -2.41 -13.80
CA GLY A 145 -23.79 -0.99 -14.21
C GLY A 145 -22.60 -0.16 -13.72
N SER A 146 -22.36 0.94 -14.41
CA SER A 146 -21.33 1.93 -14.04
C SER A 146 -21.72 2.70 -12.76
N PHE A 147 -20.77 3.46 -12.19
CA PHE A 147 -21.12 4.40 -11.12
C PHE A 147 -22.10 5.47 -11.61
N ALA A 148 -22.96 5.96 -10.71
CA ALA A 148 -24.18 6.69 -11.09
C ALA A 148 -23.94 7.98 -11.88
N ILE A 149 -22.84 8.70 -11.63
CA ILE A 149 -22.52 9.96 -12.30
C ILE A 149 -21.50 9.80 -13.44
N TYR A 150 -21.32 8.57 -13.95
CA TYR A 150 -20.41 8.31 -15.08
C TYR A 150 -20.85 9.07 -16.32
N ASP A 151 -19.89 9.77 -16.95
CA ASP A 151 -20.09 10.48 -18.22
C ASP A 151 -18.85 10.29 -19.11
N ALA A 152 -18.98 9.51 -20.17
CA ALA A 152 -17.89 9.20 -21.09
C ALA A 152 -17.28 10.46 -21.74
N LYS A 153 -18.07 11.50 -21.98
CA LYS A 153 -17.57 12.75 -22.59
C LYS A 153 -16.65 13.53 -21.66
N ARG A 154 -16.91 13.48 -20.34
CA ARG A 154 -16.04 14.12 -19.34
C ARG A 154 -14.68 13.42 -19.24
N GLU A 155 -14.62 12.14 -19.59
CA GLU A 155 -13.41 11.34 -19.51
C GLU A 155 -12.51 11.42 -20.74
N GLU A 156 -13.03 11.89 -21.89
CA GLU A 156 -12.29 11.92 -23.17
C GLU A 156 -10.96 12.70 -23.10
N LYS A 157 -10.88 13.70 -22.22
CA LYS A 157 -9.68 14.54 -22.05
C LYS A 157 -8.92 14.26 -20.77
N ASN A 158 -9.33 13.26 -19.99
CA ASN A 158 -8.67 12.88 -18.76
C ASN A 158 -7.28 12.27 -19.07
N PRO A 159 -6.16 12.87 -18.61
CA PRO A 159 -4.83 12.39 -18.94
C PRO A 159 -4.59 10.93 -18.52
N PHE A 160 -5.15 10.49 -17.41
CA PHE A 160 -5.01 9.12 -16.95
C PHE A 160 -5.74 8.13 -17.87
N ILE A 161 -6.94 8.48 -18.31
CA ILE A 161 -7.70 7.66 -19.26
C ILE A 161 -7.02 7.63 -20.64
N LEU A 162 -6.37 8.70 -21.06
CA LEU A 162 -5.56 8.71 -22.28
C LEU A 162 -4.33 7.81 -22.17
N ARG A 163 -3.68 7.72 -20.99
CA ARG A 163 -2.60 6.75 -20.74
C ARG A 163 -3.12 5.30 -20.82
N ILE A 164 -4.32 5.03 -20.32
CA ILE A 164 -4.98 3.71 -20.48
C ILE A 164 -5.20 3.40 -21.96
N LYS A 165 -5.70 4.37 -22.74
CA LYS A 165 -5.91 4.22 -24.18
C LYS A 165 -4.63 3.84 -24.91
N GLU A 166 -3.52 4.48 -24.57
CA GLU A 166 -2.21 4.18 -25.15
C GLU A 166 -1.71 2.78 -24.75
N ALA A 167 -1.89 2.41 -23.49
CA ALA A 167 -1.36 1.17 -22.94
C ALA A 167 -2.20 -0.07 -23.28
N ASP A 168 -3.53 0.06 -23.37
CA ASP A 168 -4.51 -0.99 -23.67
C ASP A 168 -5.72 -0.41 -24.40
N PRO A 169 -5.63 -0.27 -25.74
CA PRO A 169 -6.74 0.27 -26.55
C PRO A 169 -8.04 -0.51 -26.41
N ALA A 170 -7.99 -1.83 -26.21
CA ALA A 170 -9.19 -2.67 -26.05
C ALA A 170 -9.90 -2.36 -24.73
N LEU A 171 -9.16 -2.17 -23.66
CA LEU A 171 -9.71 -1.73 -22.38
C LEU A 171 -10.37 -0.35 -22.50
N TYR A 172 -9.75 0.56 -23.24
CA TYR A 172 -10.31 1.90 -23.46
C TYR A 172 -11.64 1.86 -24.22
N GLU A 173 -11.78 1.04 -25.28
CA GLU A 173 -13.04 0.90 -25.99
C GLU A 173 -14.13 0.26 -25.11
N ASP A 174 -13.80 -0.73 -24.31
CA ASP A 174 -14.71 -1.30 -23.31
C ASP A 174 -15.15 -0.24 -22.28
N LEU A 175 -14.22 0.57 -21.80
CA LEU A 175 -14.48 1.66 -20.85
C LEU A 175 -15.44 2.71 -21.45
N LYS A 176 -15.26 3.10 -22.70
CA LYS A 176 -16.19 4.01 -23.38
C LYS A 176 -17.59 3.42 -23.53
N LYS A 177 -17.66 2.13 -23.85
CA LYS A 177 -18.92 1.44 -24.15
C LYS A 177 -19.73 1.12 -22.89
N TYR A 178 -19.07 0.64 -21.85
CA TYR A 178 -19.74 0.10 -20.65
C TYR A 178 -19.54 0.97 -19.40
N GLY A 179 -18.63 1.95 -19.45
CA GLY A 179 -18.18 2.67 -18.28
C GLY A 179 -17.30 1.84 -17.36
N ARG A 180 -17.18 2.29 -16.12
CA ARG A 180 -16.53 1.55 -15.04
C ARG A 180 -17.37 1.63 -13.77
N ARG A 181 -17.22 0.65 -12.89
CA ARG A 181 -18.00 0.53 -11.65
C ARG A 181 -17.66 1.59 -10.60
N ASN A 182 -16.44 2.10 -10.60
CA ASN A 182 -15.88 2.94 -9.56
C ASN A 182 -15.30 4.23 -10.16
N ILE A 183 -15.57 5.40 -9.56
CA ILE A 183 -15.07 6.70 -10.04
C ILE A 183 -13.57 6.87 -9.83
N ALA A 184 -13.04 6.37 -8.71
CA ALA A 184 -11.62 6.27 -8.42
C ALA A 184 -11.32 4.84 -7.97
N LEU A 185 -10.19 4.28 -8.41
CA LEU A 185 -9.84 2.89 -8.19
C LEU A 185 -8.56 2.73 -7.39
N LEU A 186 -7.56 3.60 -7.63
CA LEU A 186 -6.19 3.42 -7.19
C LEU A 186 -5.78 4.46 -6.16
N THR A 187 -4.79 4.10 -5.36
CA THR A 187 -4.19 4.99 -4.36
C THR A 187 -2.73 4.63 -4.12
N ILE A 188 -1.95 5.63 -3.72
CA ILE A 188 -0.65 5.44 -3.06
C ILE A 188 -0.84 5.87 -1.61
N ALA A 189 -1.16 4.90 -0.75
CA ALA A 189 -1.38 5.12 0.67
C ALA A 189 -0.10 4.84 1.48
N PRO A 190 0.09 5.46 2.65
CA PRO A 190 1.26 5.24 3.49
C PRO A 190 1.42 3.79 3.97
N THR A 191 0.33 3.06 4.18
CA THR A 191 0.29 1.65 4.63
C THR A 191 1.08 1.33 5.92
N GLY A 192 1.29 2.33 6.80
CA GLY A 192 2.14 2.19 7.97
C GLY A 192 1.81 1.00 8.88
N SER A 193 0.56 0.89 9.34
CA SER A 193 0.12 -0.25 10.17
C SER A 193 0.11 -1.57 9.41
N THR A 194 -0.29 -1.55 8.13
CA THR A 194 -0.36 -2.75 7.29
C THR A 194 1.03 -3.32 7.01
N SER A 195 2.02 -2.45 6.77
CA SER A 195 3.41 -2.86 6.55
C SER A 195 4.05 -3.47 7.81
N LEU A 196 3.71 -2.96 8.99
CA LEU A 196 4.15 -3.58 10.26
C LEU A 196 3.58 -4.99 10.41
N MET A 197 2.32 -5.21 10.07
CA MET A 197 1.69 -6.54 10.12
C MET A 197 2.29 -7.50 9.10
N SER A 198 2.58 -7.02 7.89
CA SER A 198 3.21 -7.83 6.83
C SER A 198 4.73 -7.95 6.95
N GLN A 199 5.33 -7.21 7.88
CA GLN A 199 6.78 -7.19 8.12
C GLN A 199 7.58 -6.78 6.86
N THR A 200 7.13 -5.70 6.23
CA THR A 200 7.69 -5.18 4.98
C THR A 200 7.89 -3.67 5.04
N THR A 201 8.50 -3.10 4.00
CA THR A 201 8.51 -1.64 3.78
C THR A 201 7.11 -1.11 3.52
N SER A 202 6.88 0.17 3.83
CA SER A 202 5.59 0.84 3.67
C SER A 202 5.42 1.40 2.26
N GLY A 203 4.21 1.25 1.69
CA GLY A 203 3.84 1.86 0.41
C GLY A 203 4.93 1.71 -0.66
N ILE A 204 5.25 2.83 -1.29
CA ILE A 204 6.31 2.96 -2.29
C ILE A 204 7.67 3.36 -1.68
N GLU A 205 7.78 3.38 -0.36
CA GLU A 205 8.97 3.87 0.33
C GLU A 205 10.12 2.86 0.34
N PRO A 206 11.39 3.32 0.36
CA PRO A 206 12.53 2.45 0.62
C PRO A 206 12.52 1.95 2.07
N VAL A 207 13.37 0.98 2.37
CA VAL A 207 13.62 0.62 3.77
C VAL A 207 14.14 1.82 4.54
N PHE A 208 13.66 2.01 5.76
CA PHE A 208 14.17 3.08 6.63
C PHE A 208 15.62 2.79 7.02
N LEU A 209 15.86 1.67 7.68
CA LEU A 209 17.20 1.12 7.99
C LEU A 209 17.11 -0.42 7.92
N PRO A 210 18.05 -1.11 7.28
CA PRO A 210 18.08 -2.57 7.26
C PRO A 210 18.45 -3.16 8.62
N VAL A 211 19.21 -2.41 9.41
CA VAL A 211 19.64 -2.77 10.77
C VAL A 211 19.61 -1.53 11.65
N TYR A 212 19.07 -1.65 12.85
CA TYR A 212 19.08 -0.57 13.83
C TYR A 212 19.24 -1.11 15.25
N LYS A 213 19.74 -0.25 16.15
CA LYS A 213 19.86 -0.54 17.55
C LYS A 213 18.61 -0.08 18.30
N ARG A 214 18.02 -0.96 19.06
CA ARG A 214 16.87 -0.66 19.92
C ARG A 214 17.30 -0.67 21.37
N ARG A 215 16.72 0.24 22.16
CA ARG A 215 16.96 0.34 23.60
C ARG A 215 15.69 -0.01 24.35
N ARG A 216 15.84 -0.79 25.40
CA ARG A 216 14.79 -1.10 26.34
C ARG A 216 15.24 -0.70 27.74
N LYS A 217 14.40 0.05 28.47
CA LYS A 217 14.64 0.34 29.87
C LYS A 217 14.50 -0.96 30.66
N VAL A 218 15.46 -1.25 31.51
CA VAL A 218 15.44 -2.38 32.43
C VAL A 218 14.71 -1.93 33.70
N ASN A 219 13.60 -2.58 34.03
CA ASN A 219 12.86 -2.24 35.24
C ASN A 219 13.52 -2.89 36.46
N PRO A 220 13.38 -2.31 37.69
CA PRO A 220 13.98 -2.85 38.90
C PRO A 220 13.60 -4.30 39.23
N ASN A 221 12.46 -4.77 38.71
CA ASN A 221 11.97 -6.14 38.91
C ASN A 221 12.35 -7.12 37.81
N ASP A 222 12.99 -6.67 36.73
CA ASP A 222 13.46 -7.52 35.65
C ASP A 222 14.68 -8.30 36.15
N LYS A 223 14.50 -9.60 36.39
CA LYS A 223 15.59 -10.51 36.79
C LYS A 223 16.26 -11.06 35.52
N ASP A 224 17.57 -11.25 35.58
CA ASP A 224 18.37 -11.86 34.53
C ASP A 224 18.42 -11.08 33.18
N VAL A 225 18.15 -9.77 33.22
CA VAL A 225 18.26 -8.87 32.08
C VAL A 225 19.66 -8.22 32.04
N ARG A 226 20.28 -8.25 30.89
CA ARG A 226 21.55 -7.57 30.66
C ARG A 226 21.38 -6.04 30.75
N VAL A 227 22.29 -5.38 31.46
CA VAL A 227 22.40 -3.92 31.47
C VAL A 227 23.61 -3.54 30.65
N ASP A 228 23.39 -2.83 29.55
CA ASP A 228 24.48 -2.38 28.65
C ASP A 228 25.00 -1.02 29.05
N PHE A 229 24.17 -0.12 29.59
CA PHE A 229 24.61 1.16 30.16
C PHE A 229 23.55 1.70 31.15
N VAL A 230 24.01 2.67 31.94
CA VAL A 230 23.14 3.47 32.82
C VAL A 230 23.22 4.92 32.32
N ASP A 231 22.07 5.57 32.16
CA ASP A 231 22.00 6.94 31.70
C ASP A 231 22.29 7.97 32.81
N GLU A 232 22.31 9.25 32.46
CA GLU A 232 22.62 10.35 33.38
C GLU A 232 21.63 10.51 34.54
N VAL A 233 20.39 9.96 34.40
CA VAL A 233 19.35 9.98 35.45
C VAL A 233 19.32 8.70 36.29
N GLY A 234 20.23 7.76 36.01
CA GLY A 234 20.37 6.51 36.76
C GLY A 234 19.55 5.35 36.26
N ASP A 235 18.89 5.47 35.08
CA ASP A 235 18.14 4.41 34.48
C ASP A 235 19.01 3.40 33.74
N SER A 236 18.74 2.11 33.97
CA SER A 236 19.45 1.01 33.31
C SER A 236 18.82 0.65 31.97
N TRP A 237 19.63 0.41 30.96
CA TRP A 237 19.18 0.12 29.60
C TRP A 237 19.86 -1.12 29.03
N GLU A 238 19.07 -1.92 28.31
CA GLU A 238 19.53 -2.98 27.43
C GLU A 238 19.49 -2.52 25.98
N GLU A 239 20.57 -2.73 25.23
CA GLU A 239 20.63 -2.48 23.79
C GLU A 239 20.64 -3.81 23.03
N TYR A 240 19.86 -3.89 21.95
CA TYR A 240 19.88 -5.04 21.07
C TYR A 240 19.72 -4.62 19.60
N ILE A 241 20.29 -5.42 18.73
CA ILE A 241 20.23 -5.22 17.27
C ILE A 241 18.91 -5.76 16.77
N VAL A 242 18.23 -4.97 15.92
CA VAL A 242 17.03 -5.37 15.21
C VAL A 242 17.31 -5.33 13.73
N PHE A 243 17.09 -6.43 13.08
CA PHE A 243 17.12 -6.53 11.62
C PHE A 243 15.73 -6.26 11.04
N HIS A 244 15.67 -5.49 9.95
CA HIS A 244 14.46 -5.44 9.13
C HIS A 244 14.12 -6.85 8.65
N HIS A 245 12.86 -7.26 8.72
CA HIS A 245 12.48 -8.66 8.51
C HIS A 245 12.93 -9.23 7.16
N ARG A 246 12.81 -8.45 6.08
CA ARG A 246 13.23 -8.90 4.75
C ARG A 246 14.74 -8.89 4.57
N PHE A 247 15.43 -8.00 5.26
CA PHE A 247 16.90 -8.06 5.35
C PHE A 247 17.37 -9.31 6.10
N LYS A 248 16.72 -9.68 7.21
CA LYS A 248 17.00 -10.93 7.91
C LYS A 248 16.77 -12.14 6.99
N GLN A 249 15.67 -12.17 6.24
CA GLN A 249 15.40 -13.22 5.25
C GLN A 249 16.49 -13.27 4.15
N TRP A 250 16.97 -12.10 3.69
CA TRP A 250 18.10 -12.05 2.74
C TRP A 250 19.37 -12.65 3.33
N MET A 251 19.69 -12.35 4.60
CA MET A 251 20.83 -12.95 5.32
C MET A 251 20.70 -14.48 5.33
N GLU A 252 19.56 -15.02 5.71
CA GLU A 252 19.29 -16.47 5.76
C GLU A 252 19.49 -17.13 4.39
N VAL A 253 18.93 -16.55 3.32
CA VAL A 253 19.07 -17.07 1.95
C VAL A 253 20.54 -17.09 1.48
N ASN A 254 21.36 -16.15 1.97
CA ASN A 254 22.78 -16.03 1.61
C ASN A 254 23.72 -16.71 2.63
N GLY A 255 23.19 -17.50 3.56
CA GLY A 255 23.98 -18.28 4.52
C GLY A 255 24.68 -17.43 5.60
N ILE A 256 24.16 -16.24 5.88
CA ILE A 256 24.67 -15.34 6.93
C ILE A 256 23.88 -15.64 8.22
N ASP A 257 24.62 -15.94 9.31
CA ASP A 257 24.02 -16.26 10.61
C ASP A 257 23.24 -15.07 11.18
N THR A 258 21.97 -15.21 11.45
CA THR A 258 21.08 -14.15 11.96
C THR A 258 21.01 -14.08 13.49
N ASP A 259 21.59 -15.03 14.19
CA ASP A 259 21.58 -15.12 15.65
C ASP A 259 22.93 -14.74 16.27
N LYS A 260 23.96 -14.52 15.44
CA LYS A 260 25.27 -14.05 15.86
C LYS A 260 25.21 -12.59 16.37
N ASN A 261 25.91 -12.32 17.43
CA ASN A 261 26.17 -10.95 17.89
C ASN A 261 27.24 -10.30 16.99
N TYR A 262 26.81 -9.40 16.14
CA TYR A 262 27.66 -8.67 15.20
C TYR A 262 28.18 -7.37 15.80
N THR A 263 29.45 -7.04 15.51
CA THR A 263 29.98 -5.70 15.72
C THR A 263 29.40 -4.74 14.65
N GLN A 264 29.48 -3.43 14.90
CA GLN A 264 29.03 -2.43 13.94
C GLN A 264 29.79 -2.52 12.60
N GLU A 265 31.08 -2.85 12.64
CA GLU A 265 31.91 -3.02 11.43
C GLU A 265 31.45 -4.23 10.61
N GLU A 266 31.17 -5.36 11.27
CA GLU A 266 30.62 -6.55 10.59
C GLU A 266 29.24 -6.26 9.97
N ILE A 267 28.35 -5.55 10.70
CA ILE A 267 27.05 -5.13 10.17
C ILE A 267 27.21 -4.28 8.92
N ASN A 268 28.09 -3.30 8.94
CA ASN A 268 28.32 -2.44 7.79
C ASN A 268 28.77 -3.25 6.56
N LYS A 269 29.68 -4.21 6.74
CA LYS A 269 30.13 -5.11 5.66
C LYS A 269 28.99 -5.99 5.12
N ILE A 270 28.09 -6.46 5.99
CA ILE A 270 26.92 -7.24 5.57
C ILE A 270 25.95 -6.35 4.77
N ILE A 271 25.73 -5.12 5.22
CA ILE A 271 24.86 -4.17 4.48
C ILE A 271 25.46 -3.87 3.10
N GLU A 272 26.78 -3.64 3.00
CA GLU A 272 27.48 -3.32 1.75
C GLU A 272 27.30 -4.36 0.64
N ILE A 273 27.16 -5.63 0.99
CA ILE A 273 26.95 -6.72 0.03
C ILE A 273 25.48 -7.05 -0.22
N SER A 274 24.57 -6.34 0.45
CA SER A 274 23.14 -6.57 0.37
C SER A 274 22.46 -5.72 -0.70
N PRO A 275 21.28 -6.11 -1.19
CA PRO A 275 20.47 -5.28 -2.11
C PRO A 275 19.91 -4.00 -1.43
N TYR A 276 20.09 -3.86 -0.12
CA TYR A 276 19.71 -2.66 0.63
C TYR A 276 20.83 -1.62 0.72
N TYR A 277 22.04 -1.91 0.21
CA TYR A 277 23.14 -0.97 0.23
C TYR A 277 22.81 0.28 -0.58
N LYS A 278 22.98 1.46 0.04
CA LYS A 278 22.64 2.76 -0.54
C LYS A 278 21.18 2.87 -1.04
N ALA A 279 20.30 2.05 -0.49
CA ALA A 279 18.88 2.00 -0.84
C ALA A 279 17.96 2.32 0.36
N THR A 280 18.48 2.96 1.39
CA THR A 280 17.72 3.39 2.57
C THR A 280 17.08 4.77 2.36
N SER A 281 16.14 5.13 3.23
CA SER A 281 15.50 6.45 3.20
C SER A 281 16.47 7.62 3.27
N ASN A 282 17.65 7.41 3.91
CA ASN A 282 18.67 8.43 4.07
C ASN A 282 19.66 8.47 2.89
N ASP A 283 19.84 7.38 2.18
CA ASP A 283 20.83 7.25 1.11
C ASP A 283 20.29 7.66 -0.26
N VAL A 284 19.02 7.35 -0.51
CA VAL A 284 18.42 7.57 -1.83
C VAL A 284 18.21 9.06 -2.08
N ASP A 285 18.71 9.53 -3.22
CA ASP A 285 18.50 10.92 -3.66
C ASP A 285 17.01 11.25 -3.73
N TRP A 286 16.65 12.38 -3.15
CA TRP A 286 15.26 12.85 -3.15
C TRP A 286 14.70 13.07 -4.55
N LEU A 287 15.53 13.47 -5.51
CA LEU A 287 15.12 13.68 -6.90
C LEU A 287 14.65 12.35 -7.53
N SER A 288 15.41 11.26 -7.31
CA SER A 288 15.00 9.93 -7.78
C SER A 288 13.67 9.46 -7.17
N LYS A 289 13.40 9.80 -5.92
CA LYS A 289 12.08 9.52 -5.28
C LYS A 289 10.95 10.29 -5.96
N VAL A 290 11.19 11.57 -6.29
CA VAL A 290 10.21 12.41 -7.01
C VAL A 290 9.98 11.91 -8.44
N GLU A 291 11.03 11.48 -9.13
CA GLU A 291 10.94 10.89 -10.47
C GLU A 291 10.09 9.61 -10.45
N MET A 292 10.34 8.71 -9.50
CA MET A 292 9.53 7.50 -9.33
C MET A 292 8.06 7.85 -9.05
N GLN A 293 7.79 8.77 -8.10
CA GLN A 293 6.45 9.21 -7.77
C GLN A 293 5.73 9.85 -8.98
N GLY A 294 6.45 10.56 -9.81
CA GLY A 294 5.89 11.17 -11.03
C GLY A 294 5.61 10.15 -12.15
N ALA A 295 6.34 9.04 -12.19
CA ALA A 295 6.21 8.00 -13.20
C ALA A 295 5.08 7.01 -12.90
N ILE A 296 4.88 6.69 -11.61
CA ILE A 296 3.82 5.77 -11.15
C ILE A 296 2.48 6.47 -10.96
#